data_86d8d226dce51fbb4b05b87d5c74f47d
#
_entry.id   86d8d226dce51fbb4b05b87d5c74f47d
#
_cell.length_a   1.000
_cell.length_b   1.000
_cell.length_c   1.000
_cell.angle_alpha   90.00
_cell.angle_beta   90.00
_cell.angle_gamma   90.00
#
_symmetry.space_group_name_H-M   'P 1'
#
loop_
_entity.id
_entity.type
_entity.pdbx_description
1 polymer ?
#
loop_
_entity_poly.entity_id
_entity_poly.type
_entity_poly.pdbx_seq_one_letter_code
_entity_poly.pdbx_strand_id
1 'polypeptide(L)'
;MKNLLLFLSLASGAWACLGCSKDPIQTDTHEHHHEVVSHMPTSLGDLCRKMRDRLQQINNGQTSVEVESELIDLVSWAPEFAADTDISESRWIAIYESSEQVRTSIGNESDQWNQSKIDEISQLCQLSEDAWMTLGADKRVERYQAHSHHD
;
A
#
# COMPACT_ATOMS: atom_id res chain seq x y z
N MET A 1 7.01 -57.63 7.16
CA MET A 1 8.39 -58.13 7.02
C MET A 1 9.32 -56.95 6.95
N LYS A 2 10.09 -56.74 8.07
CA LYS A 2 11.56 -56.48 8.08
C LYS A 2 11.98 -55.23 7.31
N ASN A 3 12.75 -54.30 7.80
CA ASN A 3 13.68 -54.02 8.93
C ASN A 3 13.83 -52.52 8.96
N LEU A 4 13.75 -51.77 10.05
CA LEU A 4 14.77 -51.57 11.10
C LEU A 4 16.16 -51.24 10.54
N LEU A 5 16.61 -49.97 10.67
CA LEU A 5 17.93 -49.65 11.18
C LEU A 5 18.03 -48.16 11.56
N LEU A 6 18.27 -47.98 12.85
CA LEU A 6 18.81 -46.82 13.56
C LEU A 6 20.17 -46.40 12.99
N PHE A 7 20.42 -45.10 12.87
CA PHE A 7 21.75 -44.55 13.12
C PHE A 7 21.66 -43.24 13.90
N LEU A 8 21.96 -43.33 15.17
CA LEU A 8 22.40 -42.23 16.03
C LEU A 8 23.80 -41.80 15.56
N SER A 9 24.00 -40.51 15.36
CA SER A 9 25.34 -39.91 15.38
C SER A 9 25.25 -38.58 16.13
N LEU A 10 25.71 -38.66 17.40
CA LEU A 10 26.12 -37.48 18.18
C LEU A 10 27.44 -36.96 17.60
N ALA A 11 27.43 -35.68 17.20
CA ALA A 11 28.65 -34.93 17.00
C ALA A 11 28.57 -33.64 17.83
N SER A 12 29.19 -33.69 19.01
CA SER A 12 29.48 -32.53 19.84
C SER A 12 30.56 -31.69 19.16
N GLY A 13 30.20 -30.49 18.72
CA GLY A 13 31.11 -29.47 18.22
C GLY A 13 31.12 -28.26 19.15
N ALA A 14 32.20 -28.16 19.99
CA ALA A 14 32.46 -26.99 20.80
C ALA A 14 32.78 -25.78 19.91
N TRP A 15 31.94 -24.74 19.97
CA TRP A 15 32.25 -23.46 19.37
C TRP A 15 32.96 -22.58 20.40
N ALA A 16 34.24 -22.38 20.17
CA ALA A 16 35.04 -21.40 20.86
C ALA A 16 34.64 -19.99 20.41
N CYS A 17 34.12 -19.20 21.33
CA CYS A 17 33.93 -17.77 21.16
C CYS A 17 35.29 -17.06 21.20
N LEU A 18 35.83 -16.66 20.08
CA LEU A 18 36.99 -15.79 19.97
C LEU A 18 36.70 -14.68 18.98
N GLY A 19 36.74 -13.43 19.49
CA GLY A 19 36.89 -12.26 18.62
C GLY A 19 35.80 -11.19 18.71
N CYS A 20 35.72 -10.48 19.86
CA CYS A 20 35.24 -9.11 19.85
C CYS A 20 36.29 -8.20 19.21
N SER A 21 36.30 -8.04 17.92
CA SER A 21 36.89 -6.86 17.29
C SER A 21 35.89 -5.71 17.39
N LYS A 22 36.25 -4.69 18.18
CA LYS A 22 35.60 -3.40 18.15
C LYS A 22 36.02 -2.70 16.86
N ASP A 23 35.31 -2.97 15.77
CA ASP A 23 35.35 -2.09 14.62
C ASP A 23 34.61 -0.83 15.01
N PRO A 24 35.15 0.37 14.70
CA PRO A 24 34.41 1.61 14.90
C PRO A 24 33.13 1.53 14.09
N ILE A 25 32.00 1.67 14.76
CA ILE A 25 30.68 1.79 14.11
C ILE A 25 30.78 3.03 13.20
N GLN A 26 31.06 2.80 11.92
CA GLN A 26 30.72 3.78 10.89
C GLN A 26 29.20 3.87 10.94
N THR A 27 28.71 4.90 11.59
CA THR A 27 27.34 5.39 11.39
C THR A 27 27.30 5.97 9.99
N ASP A 28 27.19 5.10 8.97
CA ASP A 28 26.63 5.50 7.70
C ASP A 28 25.20 5.91 8.00
N THR A 29 25.03 7.21 8.25
CA THR A 29 23.75 7.87 8.14
C THR A 29 23.36 7.82 6.65
N HIS A 30 22.88 6.65 6.20
CA HIS A 30 22.06 6.59 5.03
C HIS A 30 20.80 7.40 5.35
N GLU A 31 20.87 8.70 5.06
CA GLU A 31 19.67 9.48 4.84
C GLU A 31 18.95 8.80 3.66
N HIS A 32 18.07 7.87 4.00
CA HIS A 32 17.09 7.40 3.06
C HIS A 32 16.17 8.59 2.76
N HIS A 33 16.56 9.38 1.77
CA HIS A 33 15.62 10.23 1.07
C HIS A 33 14.57 9.28 0.50
N HIS A 34 13.49 9.06 1.25
CA HIS A 34 12.30 8.45 0.70
C HIS A 34 11.76 9.44 -0.33
N GLU A 35 12.14 9.20 -1.57
CA GLU A 35 11.56 9.94 -2.70
C GLU A 35 10.05 9.70 -2.66
N VAL A 36 9.32 10.74 -2.28
CA VAL A 36 7.85 10.67 -2.27
C VAL A 36 7.40 10.55 -3.71
N VAL A 37 6.79 9.42 -4.05
CA VAL A 37 6.32 9.18 -5.42
C VAL A 37 5.31 10.26 -5.83
N SER A 38 5.44 10.75 -7.05
CA SER A 38 4.70 11.93 -7.55
C SER A 38 3.18 11.79 -7.51
N HIS A 39 2.67 10.56 -7.55
CA HIS A 39 1.23 10.25 -7.50
C HIS A 39 0.69 10.03 -6.08
N MET A 40 1.53 10.16 -5.03
CA MET A 40 1.08 9.99 -3.66
C MET A 40 -0.02 11.00 -3.31
N PRO A 41 -1.15 10.55 -2.73
CA PRO A 41 -2.25 11.45 -2.35
C PRO A 41 -1.88 12.31 -1.13
N THR A 42 -2.50 13.47 -1.04
CA THR A 42 -2.38 14.36 0.14
C THR A 42 -3.54 14.19 1.13
N SER A 43 -4.64 13.57 0.70
CA SER A 43 -5.82 13.31 1.51
C SER A 43 -6.67 12.20 0.90
N LEU A 44 -7.67 11.70 1.64
CA LEU A 44 -8.64 10.74 1.09
C LEU A 44 -9.41 11.32 -0.11
N GLY A 45 -9.73 12.62 -0.10
CA GLY A 45 -10.37 13.29 -1.24
C GLY A 45 -9.46 13.39 -2.46
N ASP A 46 -8.17 13.66 -2.27
CA ASP A 46 -7.17 13.67 -3.35
C ASP A 46 -6.94 12.27 -3.92
N LEU A 47 -6.92 11.25 -3.06
CA LEU A 47 -6.85 9.85 -3.47
C LEU A 47 -8.01 9.48 -4.41
N CYS A 48 -9.26 9.81 -4.03
CA CYS A 48 -10.43 9.56 -4.87
C CYS A 48 -10.31 10.23 -6.24
N ARG A 49 -9.87 11.49 -6.27
CA ARG A 49 -9.67 12.24 -7.51
C ARG A 49 -8.63 11.57 -8.40
N LYS A 50 -7.47 11.21 -7.84
CA LYS A 50 -6.39 10.54 -8.57
C LYS A 50 -6.81 9.17 -9.11
N MET A 51 -7.53 8.36 -8.33
CA MET A 51 -8.08 7.08 -8.82
C MET A 51 -9.03 7.29 -10.01
N ARG A 52 -9.94 8.26 -9.94
CA ARG A 52 -10.85 8.58 -11.05
C ARG A 52 -10.12 9.02 -12.30
N ASP A 53 -9.10 9.86 -12.15
CA ASP A 53 -8.27 10.31 -13.27
C ASP A 53 -7.59 9.14 -13.99
N ARG A 54 -7.08 8.14 -13.25
CA ARG A 54 -6.46 6.94 -13.83
C ARG A 54 -7.49 6.02 -14.48
N LEU A 55 -8.65 5.81 -13.84
CA LEU A 55 -9.76 5.05 -14.44
C LEU A 55 -10.23 5.70 -15.75
N GLN A 56 -10.32 7.01 -15.80
CA GLN A 56 -10.70 7.71 -17.02
C GLN A 56 -9.66 7.52 -18.14
N GLN A 57 -8.38 7.54 -17.83
CA GLN A 57 -7.32 7.27 -18.80
C GLN A 57 -7.46 5.85 -19.36
N ILE A 58 -7.65 4.84 -18.51
CA ILE A 58 -7.86 3.44 -18.91
C ILE A 58 -9.10 3.32 -19.81
N ASN A 59 -10.22 3.90 -19.42
CA ASN A 59 -11.45 3.88 -20.20
C ASN A 59 -11.34 4.57 -21.58
N ASN A 60 -10.45 5.54 -21.69
CA ASN A 60 -10.16 6.22 -22.95
C ASN A 60 -9.11 5.49 -23.82
N GLY A 61 -8.67 4.30 -23.39
CA GLY A 61 -7.63 3.53 -24.09
C GLY A 61 -6.21 4.12 -23.95
N GLN A 62 -6.01 5.01 -22.99
CA GLN A 62 -4.71 5.61 -22.66
C GLN A 62 -4.00 4.79 -21.57
N THR A 63 -4.05 3.48 -21.71
CA THR A 63 -3.47 2.56 -20.73
C THR A 63 -1.97 2.46 -20.95
N SER A 64 -1.19 2.67 -19.89
CA SER A 64 0.24 2.41 -19.83
C SER A 64 0.57 1.67 -18.53
N VAL A 65 1.70 0.98 -18.51
CA VAL A 65 2.19 0.29 -17.29
C VAL A 65 2.28 1.25 -16.10
N GLU A 66 2.64 2.51 -16.34
CA GLU A 66 2.72 3.56 -15.33
C GLU A 66 1.33 3.89 -14.76
N VAL A 67 0.34 4.16 -15.63
CA VAL A 67 -1.05 4.45 -15.22
C VAL A 67 -1.65 3.29 -14.41
N GLU A 68 -1.40 2.06 -14.84
CA GLU A 68 -1.86 0.86 -14.14
C GLU A 68 -1.19 0.71 -12.77
N SER A 69 0.13 0.85 -12.70
CA SER A 69 0.89 0.77 -11.46
C SER A 69 0.44 1.85 -10.46
N GLU A 70 0.30 3.08 -10.90
CA GLU A 70 -0.19 4.19 -10.07
C GLU A 70 -1.60 3.94 -9.54
N LEU A 71 -2.50 3.36 -10.36
CA LEU A 71 -3.84 3.02 -9.92
C LEU A 71 -3.83 1.91 -8.86
N ILE A 72 -2.97 0.90 -9.00
CA ILE A 72 -2.80 -0.18 -8.02
C ILE A 72 -2.28 0.37 -6.69
N ASP A 73 -1.31 1.28 -6.73
CA ASP A 73 -0.79 1.95 -5.54
C ASP A 73 -1.90 2.74 -4.84
N LEU A 74 -2.68 3.54 -5.58
CA LEU A 74 -3.79 4.31 -5.04
C LEU A 74 -4.86 3.42 -4.37
N VAL A 75 -5.22 2.30 -5.00
CA VAL A 75 -6.12 1.30 -4.40
C VAL A 75 -5.54 0.76 -3.09
N SER A 76 -4.25 0.44 -3.07
CA SER A 76 -3.57 -0.12 -1.90
C SER A 76 -3.49 0.86 -0.72
N TRP A 77 -3.40 2.17 -0.99
CA TRP A 77 -3.35 3.21 0.03
C TRP A 77 -4.72 3.64 0.55
N ALA A 78 -5.81 3.27 -0.11
CA ALA A 78 -7.16 3.72 0.27
C ALA A 78 -7.53 3.44 1.74
N PRO A 79 -7.27 2.23 2.31
CA PRO A 79 -7.54 1.96 3.72
C PRO A 79 -6.72 2.81 4.68
N GLU A 80 -5.46 3.10 4.33
CA GLU A 80 -4.56 3.90 5.16
C GLU A 80 -5.02 5.36 5.21
N PHE A 81 -5.31 5.95 4.03
CA PHE A 81 -5.83 7.31 3.95
C PHE A 81 -7.21 7.45 4.64
N ALA A 82 -8.04 6.40 4.59
CA ALA A 82 -9.30 6.35 5.31
C ALA A 82 -9.10 6.28 6.82
N ALA A 83 -8.13 5.48 7.31
CA ALA A 83 -7.81 5.34 8.73
C ALA A 83 -7.31 6.65 9.36
N ASP A 84 -6.65 7.49 8.57
CA ASP A 84 -6.14 8.79 9.03
C ASP A 84 -7.20 9.91 9.02
N THR A 85 -8.45 9.56 8.77
CA THR A 85 -9.57 10.49 8.82
C THR A 85 -10.54 10.12 9.94
N ASP A 86 -11.31 11.11 10.44
CA ASP A 86 -12.34 10.90 11.45
C ASP A 86 -13.64 10.28 10.87
N ILE A 87 -13.53 9.36 9.92
CA ILE A 87 -14.70 8.62 9.43
C ILE A 87 -15.11 7.53 10.43
N SER A 88 -16.38 7.08 10.35
CA SER A 88 -16.83 5.98 11.19
C SER A 88 -16.14 4.66 10.86
N GLU A 89 -15.97 3.80 11.87
CA GLU A 89 -15.40 2.47 11.71
C GLU A 89 -16.10 1.66 10.60
N SER A 90 -17.43 1.73 10.52
CA SER A 90 -18.19 1.02 9.48
C SER A 90 -17.85 1.48 8.07
N ARG A 91 -17.53 2.76 7.86
CA ARG A 91 -17.09 3.30 6.57
C ARG A 91 -15.66 2.87 6.25
N TRP A 92 -14.79 2.90 7.26
CA TRP A 92 -13.43 2.42 7.12
C TRP A 92 -13.41 0.93 6.73
N ILE A 93 -14.20 0.09 7.42
CA ILE A 93 -14.32 -1.35 7.09
C ILE A 93 -14.75 -1.54 5.64
N ALA A 94 -15.78 -0.81 5.18
CA ALA A 94 -16.26 -0.92 3.80
C ALA A 94 -15.18 -0.55 2.76
N ILE A 95 -14.37 0.48 3.03
CA ILE A 95 -13.25 0.88 2.17
C ILE A 95 -12.16 -0.21 2.19
N TYR A 96 -11.81 -0.72 3.36
CA TYR A 96 -10.82 -1.79 3.52
C TYR A 96 -11.22 -3.05 2.75
N GLU A 97 -12.43 -3.56 2.96
CA GLU A 97 -12.93 -4.77 2.29
C GLU A 97 -12.99 -4.59 0.78
N SER A 98 -13.45 -3.44 0.30
CA SER A 98 -13.48 -3.13 -1.13
C SER A 98 -12.08 -3.04 -1.73
N SER A 99 -11.11 -2.44 -1.02
CA SER A 99 -9.71 -2.40 -1.46
C SER A 99 -9.10 -3.80 -1.55
N GLU A 100 -9.31 -4.67 -0.56
CA GLU A 100 -8.82 -6.04 -0.57
C GLU A 100 -9.48 -6.88 -1.69
N GLN A 101 -10.75 -6.67 -1.98
CA GLN A 101 -11.43 -7.30 -3.10
C GLN A 101 -10.80 -6.90 -4.43
N VAL A 102 -10.58 -5.61 -4.67
CA VAL A 102 -9.93 -5.10 -5.88
C VAL A 102 -8.52 -5.66 -6.03
N ARG A 103 -7.72 -5.66 -4.96
CA ARG A 103 -6.35 -6.21 -4.98
C ARG A 103 -6.33 -7.68 -5.34
N THR A 104 -7.27 -8.45 -4.82
CA THR A 104 -7.42 -9.89 -5.14
C THR A 104 -7.80 -10.08 -6.60
N SER A 105 -8.73 -9.29 -7.11
CA SER A 105 -9.19 -9.32 -8.50
C SER A 105 -8.07 -8.98 -9.49
N ILE A 106 -7.24 -7.97 -9.19
CA ILE A 106 -6.08 -7.59 -10.01
C ILE A 106 -5.02 -8.69 -10.02
N GLY A 107 -4.77 -9.35 -8.88
CA GLY A 107 -3.70 -10.35 -8.75
C GLY A 107 -4.02 -11.72 -9.38
N ASN A 108 -5.28 -12.04 -9.60
CA ASN A 108 -5.71 -13.38 -10.00
C ASN A 108 -6.06 -13.55 -11.50
N GLU A 109 -6.18 -12.48 -12.26
CA GLU A 109 -6.61 -12.53 -13.64
C GLU A 109 -5.53 -12.02 -14.60
N SER A 110 -5.63 -12.50 -15.87
CA SER A 110 -4.77 -12.05 -16.96
C SER A 110 -4.68 -10.53 -17.03
N ASP A 111 -3.53 -10.03 -17.45
CA ASP A 111 -3.08 -8.63 -17.45
C ASP A 111 -4.01 -7.59 -18.10
N GLN A 112 -5.21 -7.96 -18.54
CA GLN A 112 -6.15 -7.05 -19.19
C GLN A 112 -7.12 -6.41 -18.20
N TRP A 113 -7.22 -5.09 -18.27
CA TRP A 113 -8.28 -4.32 -17.64
C TRP A 113 -9.62 -4.66 -18.29
N ASN A 114 -10.52 -5.27 -17.52
CA ASN A 114 -11.87 -5.58 -17.94
C ASN A 114 -12.89 -4.71 -17.20
N GLN A 115 -14.13 -4.72 -17.68
CA GLN A 115 -15.20 -3.88 -17.11
C GLN A 115 -15.44 -4.20 -15.63
N SER A 116 -15.33 -5.47 -15.20
CA SER A 116 -15.51 -5.85 -13.80
C SER A 116 -14.52 -5.17 -12.87
N LYS A 117 -13.22 -5.17 -13.22
CA LYS A 117 -12.17 -4.48 -12.45
C LYS A 117 -12.42 -2.98 -12.37
N ILE A 118 -12.82 -2.37 -13.50
CA ILE A 118 -13.15 -0.95 -13.56
C ILE A 118 -14.33 -0.63 -12.64
N ASP A 119 -15.36 -1.45 -12.63
CA ASP A 119 -16.56 -1.28 -11.79
C ASP A 119 -16.22 -1.43 -10.30
N GLU A 120 -15.39 -2.42 -9.94
CA GLU A 120 -14.93 -2.62 -8.55
C GLU A 120 -14.13 -1.41 -8.03
N ILE A 121 -13.19 -0.89 -8.83
CA ILE A 121 -12.43 0.31 -8.44
C ILE A 121 -13.33 1.54 -8.39
N SER A 122 -14.28 1.66 -9.31
CA SER A 122 -15.27 2.73 -9.29
C SER A 122 -16.12 2.70 -8.02
N GLN A 123 -16.47 1.51 -7.54
CA GLN A 123 -17.17 1.33 -6.26
C GLN A 123 -16.30 1.75 -5.08
N LEU A 124 -15.02 1.38 -5.06
CA LEU A 124 -14.08 1.82 -4.03
C LEU A 124 -13.94 3.35 -4.01
N CYS A 125 -13.84 3.98 -5.19
CA CYS A 125 -13.82 5.44 -5.32
C CYS A 125 -15.09 6.06 -4.70
N GLN A 126 -16.27 5.50 -4.99
CA GLN A 126 -17.54 6.02 -4.46
C GLN A 126 -17.61 5.88 -2.94
N LEU A 127 -17.25 4.72 -2.37
CA LEU A 127 -17.21 4.50 -0.92
C LEU A 127 -16.29 5.50 -0.21
N SER A 128 -15.10 5.71 -0.77
CA SER A 128 -14.11 6.63 -0.22
C SER A 128 -14.55 8.09 -0.30
N GLU A 129 -15.19 8.49 -1.42
CA GLU A 129 -15.72 9.83 -1.61
C GLU A 129 -16.91 10.12 -0.68
N ASP A 130 -17.84 9.17 -0.56
CA ASP A 130 -18.98 9.29 0.37
C ASP A 130 -18.50 9.40 1.83
N ALA A 131 -17.44 8.67 2.19
CA ALA A 131 -16.80 8.79 3.50
C ALA A 131 -16.20 10.19 3.70
N TRP A 132 -15.41 10.67 2.72
CA TRP A 132 -14.80 12.00 2.74
C TRP A 132 -15.83 13.13 2.83
N MET A 133 -16.93 13.03 2.11
CA MET A 133 -18.00 14.04 2.10
C MET A 133 -18.76 14.16 3.41
N THR A 134 -18.69 13.13 4.30
CA THR A 134 -19.31 13.21 5.64
C THR A 134 -18.47 13.97 6.64
N LEU A 135 -17.20 14.23 6.35
CA LEU A 135 -16.34 15.05 7.22
C LEU A 135 -16.73 16.53 7.11
N GLY A 136 -16.72 17.23 8.23
CA GLY A 136 -16.83 18.70 8.23
C GLY A 136 -15.68 19.34 7.45
N ALA A 137 -15.88 20.56 6.98
CA ALA A 137 -14.86 21.26 6.20
C ALA A 137 -13.55 21.47 7.00
N ASP A 138 -13.66 21.61 8.32
CA ASP A 138 -12.57 21.73 9.28
C ASP A 138 -11.76 20.44 9.48
N LYS A 139 -12.33 19.28 9.15
CA LYS A 139 -11.71 17.97 9.29
C LYS A 139 -11.17 17.40 7.96
N ARG A 140 -11.39 18.09 6.85
CA ARG A 140 -10.86 17.74 5.52
C ARG A 140 -9.45 18.30 5.37
N VAL A 141 -8.54 17.90 6.26
CA VAL A 141 -7.17 18.41 6.27
C VAL A 141 -6.33 17.66 5.25
N GLU A 142 -5.53 18.38 4.49
CA GLU A 142 -4.51 17.79 3.62
C GLU A 142 -3.26 17.42 4.45
N ARG A 143 -2.85 16.18 4.38
CA ARG A 143 -1.80 15.58 5.23
C ARG A 143 -0.40 16.17 5.04
N TYR A 144 -0.12 16.80 3.92
CA TYR A 144 1.24 17.12 3.48
C TYR A 144 1.65 18.60 3.52
N GLN A 145 0.99 19.44 4.29
CA GLN A 145 1.50 20.81 4.49
C GLN A 145 2.61 20.94 5.56
N ALA A 146 2.96 19.83 6.24
CA ALA A 146 3.78 19.90 7.47
C ALA A 146 5.30 19.81 7.27
N HIS A 147 5.83 19.59 6.08
CA HIS A 147 7.27 19.38 5.89
C HIS A 147 8.02 20.44 5.06
N SER A 148 7.42 21.59 4.76
CA SER A 148 8.08 22.64 3.96
C SER A 148 8.69 23.80 4.77
N HIS A 149 8.88 23.66 6.08
CA HIS A 149 9.54 24.71 6.90
C HIS A 149 10.59 24.09 7.81
N HIS A 150 11.75 23.79 7.28
CA HIS A 150 13.02 23.89 7.97
C HIS A 150 14.08 24.32 6.96
N ASP A 151 14.20 25.67 6.85
CA ASP A 151 15.44 26.32 6.41
C ASP A 151 16.47 26.26 7.53
#